data_75e0738b9d250403116cea74b2c89134
#
_entry.id   75e0738b9d250403116cea74b2c89134
#
_cell.length_a   1.000
_cell.length_b   1.000
_cell.length_c   1.000
_cell.angle_alpha   90.00
_cell.angle_beta   90.00
_cell.angle_gamma   90.00
#
_symmetry.space_group_name_H-M   'P 1'
#
loop_
_entity.id
_entity.type
_entity.pdbx_description
1 polymer ?
#
loop_
_entity_poly.entity_id
_entity_poly.type
_entity_poly.pdbx_seq_one_letter_code
_entity_poly.pdbx_strand_id
1 'polypeptide(L)'
;MNFIKKTKIVATLGPATSTEEVLEKMVLAGVNVFRINFSHADYEDVSERIQMIRKVDQKLNTNTAILGDLQGPKLRVGKIEEGTVVNPGDHVLFLTDSPFEGNAQKAYMNYKNFPKDVSQGERILLDDGKLIFEVIETNKVNEVKTKVIQGGPFKSNKGVNLPNTKISLPALTEKDVKDAQFMFTQDIDWIALSFVRFSQDIIDLQELMAKHLDRKIPIIAKIEKPEAIENIDKIIAYSDGLMVARGDLGVEVPAQEVPLIQKRLVHLAKKARIPIIIATQMMETMIDSLTPTRAEVNDVANSVMDGADAVMLSGETSVGKYPVEVIHTMANILRSVENSDLINVPQSPPNIRTKRFITKSICYHAAHLANDISAKAICTLTNSGYTAFQISAWRPQSHVLVFTSNKIILNRLNLLWGVKTFYYDNLKSTDKTVVEINEIAFDKGYVEKEDFVVNLTAMPIKSRGMVNTLRVSTI
;
A
#
# COMPACT_ATOMS: atom_id res chain seq x y z
N MET A 1 -21.74 -18.46 -10.99
CA MET A 1 -21.34 -17.33 -10.08
C MET A 1 -19.92 -16.87 -10.41
N ASN A 2 -19.71 -15.62 -10.79
CA ASN A 2 -18.36 -15.07 -10.88
C ASN A 2 -17.85 -14.85 -9.46
N PHE A 3 -16.89 -15.68 -9.00
CA PHE A 3 -16.26 -15.53 -7.69
C PHE A 3 -15.60 -14.15 -7.60
N ILE A 4 -16.08 -13.31 -6.68
CA ILE A 4 -15.57 -11.95 -6.49
C ILE A 4 -14.30 -12.05 -5.66
N LYS A 5 -13.15 -11.69 -6.25
CA LYS A 5 -11.87 -11.67 -5.50
C LYS A 5 -11.94 -10.76 -4.27
N LYS A 6 -11.31 -11.17 -3.20
CA LYS A 6 -11.28 -10.46 -1.91
C LYS A 6 -10.01 -9.64 -1.72
N THR A 7 -8.85 -10.19 -2.11
CA THR A 7 -7.58 -9.46 -2.14
C THR A 7 -7.66 -8.32 -3.15
N LYS A 8 -7.18 -7.16 -2.77
CA LYS A 8 -7.29 -5.94 -3.57
C LYS A 8 -6.12 -5.80 -4.53
N ILE A 9 -6.37 -5.16 -5.67
CA ILE A 9 -5.33 -4.78 -6.64
C ILE A 9 -5.14 -3.28 -6.57
N VAL A 10 -3.90 -2.87 -6.28
CA VAL A 10 -3.42 -1.49 -6.40
C VAL A 10 -2.71 -1.35 -7.74
N ALA A 11 -3.16 -0.44 -8.60
CA ALA A 11 -2.56 -0.20 -9.91
C ALA A 11 -1.97 1.21 -9.97
N THR A 12 -0.70 1.31 -10.35
CA THR A 12 -0.02 2.61 -10.50
C THR A 12 -0.40 3.24 -11.83
N LEU A 13 -0.80 4.50 -11.79
CA LEU A 13 -1.09 5.30 -12.97
C LEU A 13 0.19 5.84 -13.60
N GLY A 14 0.17 5.97 -14.92
CA GLY A 14 1.27 6.50 -15.70
C GLY A 14 0.87 6.75 -17.15
N PRO A 15 1.84 6.90 -18.07
CA PRO A 15 1.56 7.15 -19.49
C PRO A 15 0.68 6.09 -20.15
N ALA A 16 0.81 4.80 -19.77
CA ALA A 16 0.02 3.71 -20.33
C ALA A 16 -1.45 3.72 -19.89
N THR A 17 -1.83 4.55 -18.89
CA THR A 17 -3.14 4.56 -18.24
C THR A 17 -3.70 5.98 -18.13
N SER A 18 -3.52 6.78 -19.20
CA SER A 18 -3.84 8.21 -19.22
C SER A 18 -5.25 8.55 -19.73
N THR A 19 -6.07 7.56 -20.12
CA THR A 19 -7.40 7.80 -20.68
C THR A 19 -8.51 7.20 -19.84
N GLU A 20 -9.70 7.84 -19.84
CA GLU A 20 -10.89 7.37 -19.12
C GLU A 20 -11.30 5.95 -19.56
N GLU A 21 -11.18 5.63 -20.87
CA GLU A 21 -11.49 4.31 -21.41
C GLU A 21 -10.59 3.21 -20.83
N VAL A 22 -9.30 3.47 -20.68
CA VAL A 22 -8.35 2.52 -20.09
C VAL A 22 -8.64 2.35 -18.60
N LEU A 23 -8.91 3.43 -17.87
CA LEU A 23 -9.27 3.37 -16.45
C LEU A 23 -10.56 2.55 -16.24
N GLU A 24 -11.57 2.73 -17.10
CA GLU A 24 -12.80 1.93 -17.06
C GLU A 24 -12.51 0.44 -17.24
N LYS A 25 -11.72 0.07 -18.26
CA LYS A 25 -11.29 -1.33 -18.48
C LYS A 25 -10.52 -1.89 -17.28
N MET A 26 -9.65 -1.09 -16.66
CA MET A 26 -8.90 -1.51 -15.47
C MET A 26 -9.81 -1.77 -14.27
N VAL A 27 -10.79 -0.91 -14.01
CA VAL A 27 -11.77 -1.12 -12.93
C VAL A 27 -12.58 -2.39 -13.18
N LEU A 28 -13.07 -2.60 -14.41
CA LEU A 28 -13.81 -3.81 -14.81
C LEU A 28 -12.92 -5.08 -14.71
N ALA A 29 -11.62 -4.96 -15.00
CA ALA A 29 -10.66 -6.06 -14.84
C ALA A 29 -10.39 -6.39 -13.37
N GLY A 30 -10.64 -5.45 -12.44
CA GLY A 30 -10.59 -5.73 -11.01
C GLY A 30 -9.70 -4.83 -10.17
N VAL A 31 -9.29 -3.66 -10.64
CA VAL A 31 -8.60 -2.65 -9.83
C VAL A 31 -9.52 -2.17 -8.70
N ASN A 32 -8.95 -1.98 -7.53
CA ASN A 32 -9.63 -1.47 -6.35
C ASN A 32 -9.05 -0.14 -5.87
N VAL A 33 -7.75 0.09 -6.13
CA VAL A 33 -7.03 1.28 -5.70
C VAL A 33 -6.14 1.75 -6.86
N PHE A 34 -6.24 3.02 -7.23
CA PHE A 34 -5.26 3.65 -8.11
C PHE A 34 -4.19 4.35 -7.30
N ARG A 35 -2.93 4.07 -7.60
CA ARG A 35 -1.78 4.73 -7.00
C ARG A 35 -1.27 5.83 -7.92
N ILE A 36 -1.11 7.04 -7.36
CA ILE A 36 -0.48 8.19 -8.02
C ILE A 36 0.88 8.41 -7.38
N ASN A 37 1.95 8.24 -8.17
CA ASN A 37 3.32 8.42 -7.72
C ASN A 37 3.73 9.90 -7.82
N PHE A 38 3.97 10.56 -6.70
CA PHE A 38 4.34 11.97 -6.66
C PHE A 38 5.82 12.26 -6.93
N SER A 39 6.64 11.24 -7.19
CA SER A 39 8.06 11.47 -7.55
C SER A 39 8.25 12.37 -8.77
N HIS A 40 7.33 12.29 -9.73
CA HIS A 40 7.34 13.03 -11.00
C HIS A 40 5.96 13.64 -11.33
N ALA A 41 5.15 13.92 -10.32
CA ALA A 41 3.80 14.39 -10.52
C ALA A 41 3.77 15.85 -10.96
N ASP A 42 3.03 16.14 -12.02
CA ASP A 42 2.50 17.44 -12.34
C ASP A 42 1.12 17.58 -11.68
N TYR A 43 0.86 18.70 -11.00
CA TYR A 43 -0.36 18.85 -10.19
C TYR A 43 -1.63 18.99 -11.05
N GLU A 44 -1.53 19.56 -12.26
CA GLU A 44 -2.66 19.65 -13.18
C GLU A 44 -3.01 18.24 -13.68
N ASP A 45 -2.04 17.50 -14.18
CA ASP A 45 -2.19 16.09 -14.57
C ASP A 45 -2.82 15.22 -13.46
N VAL A 46 -2.36 15.40 -12.22
CA VAL A 46 -2.89 14.65 -11.06
C VAL A 46 -4.35 14.98 -10.83
N SER A 47 -4.72 16.28 -10.88
CA SER A 47 -6.12 16.71 -10.71
C SER A 47 -7.02 16.13 -11.78
N GLU A 48 -6.59 16.13 -13.04
CA GLU A 48 -7.34 15.54 -14.16
C GLU A 48 -7.53 14.03 -13.99
N ARG A 49 -6.49 13.31 -13.59
CA ARG A 49 -6.55 11.86 -13.34
C ARG A 49 -7.54 11.52 -12.21
N ILE A 50 -7.52 12.29 -11.12
CA ILE A 50 -8.48 12.12 -10.02
C ILE A 50 -9.90 12.31 -10.53
N GLN A 51 -10.16 13.35 -11.33
CA GLN A 51 -11.48 13.60 -11.92
C GLN A 51 -11.91 12.46 -12.86
N MET A 52 -11.02 11.95 -13.69
CA MET A 52 -11.29 10.79 -14.56
C MET A 52 -11.68 9.55 -13.75
N ILE A 53 -10.95 9.24 -12.68
CA ILE A 53 -11.28 8.11 -11.80
C ILE A 53 -12.69 8.28 -11.22
N ARG A 54 -13.03 9.46 -10.71
CA ARG A 54 -14.36 9.72 -10.15
C ARG A 54 -15.49 9.65 -11.17
N LYS A 55 -15.24 10.05 -12.43
CA LYS A 55 -16.19 9.85 -13.53
C LYS A 55 -16.41 8.37 -13.84
N VAL A 56 -15.35 7.57 -13.88
CA VAL A 56 -15.44 6.13 -14.07
C VAL A 56 -16.22 5.48 -12.92
N ASP A 57 -15.95 5.87 -11.67
CA ASP A 57 -16.71 5.39 -10.51
C ASP A 57 -18.20 5.71 -10.61
N GLN A 58 -18.56 6.92 -11.03
CA GLN A 58 -19.97 7.29 -11.25
C GLN A 58 -20.62 6.45 -12.36
N LYS A 59 -19.93 6.28 -13.48
CA LYS A 59 -20.42 5.50 -14.63
C LYS A 59 -20.64 4.02 -14.29
N LEU A 60 -19.69 3.42 -13.56
CA LEU A 60 -19.72 2.01 -13.21
C LEU A 60 -20.41 1.71 -11.86
N ASN A 61 -20.82 2.75 -11.13
CA ASN A 61 -21.34 2.64 -9.75
C ASN A 61 -20.36 1.86 -8.85
N THR A 62 -19.09 2.27 -8.88
CA THR A 62 -17.99 1.72 -8.09
C THR A 62 -17.45 2.74 -7.09
N ASN A 63 -16.55 2.31 -6.19
CA ASN A 63 -15.94 3.15 -5.16
C ASN A 63 -14.43 2.88 -5.14
N THR A 64 -13.70 3.29 -6.19
CA THR A 64 -12.26 3.07 -6.29
C THR A 64 -11.50 4.00 -5.37
N ALA A 65 -10.56 3.48 -4.56
CA ALA A 65 -9.72 4.31 -3.72
C ALA A 65 -8.57 4.95 -4.51
N ILE A 66 -8.10 6.10 -4.05
CA ILE A 66 -6.92 6.78 -4.60
C ILE A 66 -5.85 6.88 -3.51
N LEU A 67 -4.66 6.35 -3.81
CA LEU A 67 -3.48 6.36 -2.98
C LEU A 67 -2.45 7.34 -3.57
N GLY A 68 -2.20 8.47 -2.88
CA GLY A 68 -1.09 9.36 -3.18
C GLY A 68 0.19 8.85 -2.52
N ASP A 69 1.25 8.65 -3.28
CA ASP A 69 2.52 8.08 -2.79
C ASP A 69 3.63 9.14 -2.84
N LEU A 70 4.06 9.61 -1.66
CA LEU A 70 5.13 10.60 -1.48
C LEU A 70 6.49 10.00 -1.84
N GLN A 71 7.34 10.83 -2.43
CA GLN A 71 8.65 10.38 -2.92
C GLN A 71 9.61 9.98 -1.81
N GLY A 72 9.65 10.75 -0.73
CA GLY A 72 10.64 10.65 0.33
C GLY A 72 12.06 11.11 -0.07
N PRO A 73 13.04 10.97 0.83
CA PRO A 73 14.41 11.41 0.60
C PRO A 73 15.15 10.47 -0.35
N LYS A 74 14.94 10.65 -1.65
CA LYS A 74 15.61 9.83 -2.67
C LYS A 74 17.01 10.36 -2.96
N LEU A 75 18.03 9.62 -2.55
CA LEU A 75 19.43 9.92 -2.83
C LEU A 75 19.75 9.57 -4.29
N ARG A 76 20.51 10.43 -4.97
CA ARG A 76 20.89 10.22 -6.39
C ARG A 76 22.29 10.73 -6.67
N VAL A 77 22.99 10.05 -7.58
CA VAL A 77 24.13 10.67 -8.26
C VAL A 77 23.67 11.70 -9.26
N GLY A 78 24.50 12.67 -9.57
CA GLY A 78 24.26 13.69 -10.58
C GLY A 78 24.36 13.19 -12.01
N LYS A 79 24.58 14.13 -12.94
CA LYS A 79 24.90 13.78 -14.33
C LYS A 79 26.24 13.08 -14.41
N ILE A 80 26.35 12.08 -15.26
CA ILE A 80 27.57 11.33 -15.58
C ILE A 80 27.76 11.35 -17.08
N GLU A 81 28.97 11.53 -17.52
CA GLU A 81 29.37 11.49 -18.93
C GLU A 81 28.90 10.20 -19.61
N GLU A 82 28.32 10.29 -20.78
CA GLU A 82 27.74 9.17 -21.51
C GLU A 82 28.82 8.12 -21.85
N GLY A 83 28.47 6.85 -21.68
CA GLY A 83 29.38 5.73 -21.92
C GLY A 83 30.35 5.44 -20.77
N THR A 84 30.30 6.20 -19.67
CA THR A 84 31.15 5.94 -18.49
C THR A 84 30.94 4.54 -17.93
N VAL A 85 32.06 3.83 -17.72
CA VAL A 85 32.09 2.52 -17.06
C VAL A 85 33.10 2.59 -15.91
N VAL A 86 32.78 1.97 -14.79
CA VAL A 86 33.68 1.77 -13.67
C VAL A 86 33.96 0.28 -13.49
N ASN A 87 35.22 -0.07 -13.16
CA ASN A 87 35.65 -1.46 -13.02
C ASN A 87 35.96 -1.79 -11.56
N PRO A 88 35.83 -3.06 -11.14
CA PRO A 88 36.26 -3.48 -9.83
C PRO A 88 37.70 -3.07 -9.53
N GLY A 89 37.91 -2.43 -8.38
CA GLY A 89 39.21 -1.89 -7.97
C GLY A 89 39.44 -0.42 -8.28
N ASP A 90 38.65 0.20 -9.19
CA ASP A 90 38.72 1.62 -9.45
C ASP A 90 38.38 2.46 -8.22
N HIS A 91 38.83 3.70 -8.18
CA HIS A 91 38.53 4.65 -7.14
C HIS A 91 37.64 5.77 -7.68
N VAL A 92 36.54 6.06 -7.00
CA VAL A 92 35.62 7.14 -7.34
C VAL A 92 35.48 8.10 -6.16
N LEU A 93 35.63 9.39 -6.43
CA LEU A 93 35.43 10.47 -5.45
C LEU A 93 34.01 11.02 -5.58
N PHE A 94 33.20 10.88 -4.55
CA PHE A 94 31.89 11.52 -4.46
C PHE A 94 32.01 12.88 -3.80
N LEU A 95 31.42 13.91 -4.41
CA LEU A 95 31.42 15.31 -3.99
C LEU A 95 29.99 15.81 -3.78
N THR A 96 29.78 16.65 -2.76
CA THR A 96 28.43 17.14 -2.38
C THR A 96 28.24 18.65 -2.48
N ASP A 97 29.27 19.43 -2.89
CA ASP A 97 29.21 20.91 -2.90
C ASP A 97 28.24 21.47 -3.94
N SER A 98 28.49 21.20 -5.21
CA SER A 98 27.71 21.72 -6.31
C SER A 98 27.56 20.69 -7.43
N PRO A 99 26.42 20.66 -8.15
CA PRO A 99 26.23 19.77 -9.28
C PRO A 99 27.26 19.99 -10.36
N PHE A 100 27.82 18.90 -10.90
CA PHE A 100 28.70 18.86 -12.06
C PHE A 100 28.47 17.56 -12.83
N GLU A 101 28.98 17.49 -14.06
CA GLU A 101 29.01 16.27 -14.85
C GLU A 101 30.20 15.41 -14.44
N GLY A 102 29.90 14.25 -13.84
CA GLY A 102 30.89 13.30 -13.34
C GLY A 102 31.38 12.34 -14.40
N ASN A 103 32.38 11.53 -14.02
CA ASN A 103 33.00 10.50 -14.87
C ASN A 103 33.43 9.28 -14.01
N ALA A 104 34.27 8.41 -14.54
CA ALA A 104 34.74 7.23 -13.83
C ALA A 104 35.59 7.51 -12.56
N GLN A 105 36.02 8.76 -12.36
CA GLN A 105 36.91 9.16 -11.24
C GLN A 105 36.20 10.00 -10.18
N LYS A 106 35.19 10.79 -10.58
CA LYS A 106 34.43 11.66 -9.67
C LYS A 106 32.97 11.76 -10.05
N ALA A 107 32.08 11.87 -9.06
CA ALA A 107 30.65 12.01 -9.23
C ALA A 107 30.05 12.98 -8.21
N TYR A 108 29.02 13.72 -8.61
CA TYR A 108 28.22 14.52 -7.71
C TYR A 108 27.20 13.65 -6.99
N MET A 109 27.03 13.90 -5.69
CA MET A 109 26.01 13.27 -4.84
C MET A 109 25.07 14.35 -4.30
N ASN A 110 23.76 14.22 -4.55
CA ASN A 110 22.77 15.24 -4.15
C ASN A 110 22.50 15.32 -2.63
N TYR A 111 23.08 14.43 -1.83
CA TYR A 111 22.92 14.37 -0.40
C TYR A 111 24.07 15.11 0.33
N LYS A 112 23.79 16.32 0.83
CA LYS A 112 24.80 17.19 1.45
C LYS A 112 25.45 16.57 2.70
N ASN A 113 24.68 15.83 3.52
CA ASN A 113 25.20 15.19 4.73
C ASN A 113 25.87 13.83 4.47
N PHE A 114 25.92 13.38 3.21
CA PHE A 114 26.52 12.10 2.83
C PHE A 114 27.93 11.90 3.43
N PRO A 115 28.89 12.87 3.35
CA PRO A 115 30.21 12.69 3.94
C PRO A 115 30.21 12.58 5.47
N LYS A 116 29.22 13.19 6.14
CA LYS A 116 29.08 13.15 7.61
C LYS A 116 28.54 11.81 8.08
N ASP A 117 27.53 11.28 7.35
CA ASP A 117 26.77 10.12 7.75
C ASP A 117 27.51 8.83 7.48
N VAL A 118 28.23 8.71 6.34
CA VAL A 118 28.96 7.49 6.00
C VAL A 118 30.24 7.29 6.82
N SER A 119 30.64 6.05 6.99
CA SER A 119 31.86 5.65 7.68
C SER A 119 32.70 4.71 6.83
N GLN A 120 34.01 4.64 7.09
CA GLN A 120 34.93 3.73 6.39
C GLN A 120 34.44 2.28 6.46
N GLY A 121 34.50 1.57 5.35
CA GLY A 121 34.06 0.18 5.20
C GLY A 121 32.57 0.03 4.88
N GLU A 122 31.76 1.09 4.98
CA GLU A 122 30.35 1.03 4.59
C GLU A 122 30.18 0.93 3.08
N ARG A 123 29.07 0.31 2.65
CA ARG A 123 28.76 0.12 1.23
C ARG A 123 27.81 1.19 0.72
N ILE A 124 28.06 1.60 -0.52
CA ILE A 124 27.21 2.47 -1.31
C ILE A 124 26.74 1.67 -2.52
N LEU A 125 25.43 1.54 -2.66
CA LEU A 125 24.82 0.81 -3.76
C LEU A 125 24.19 1.81 -4.74
N LEU A 126 24.44 1.64 -6.02
CA LEU A 126 23.88 2.45 -7.09
C LEU A 126 23.09 1.61 -8.08
N ASP A 127 22.06 2.22 -8.69
CA ASP A 127 21.20 1.59 -9.70
C ASP A 127 20.66 0.24 -9.21
N ASP A 128 20.03 0.26 -8.03
CA ASP A 128 19.45 -0.91 -7.35
C ASP A 128 20.47 -2.03 -7.06
N GLY A 129 21.70 -1.63 -6.71
CA GLY A 129 22.79 -2.54 -6.37
C GLY A 129 23.58 -3.12 -7.56
N LYS A 130 23.34 -2.65 -8.79
CA LYS A 130 24.14 -3.03 -9.97
C LYS A 130 25.56 -2.56 -9.88
N LEU A 131 25.82 -1.43 -9.20
CA LEU A 131 27.15 -0.95 -8.86
C LEU A 131 27.30 -0.94 -7.33
N ILE A 132 28.44 -1.41 -6.84
CA ILE A 132 28.75 -1.46 -5.41
C ILE A 132 30.09 -0.76 -5.17
N PHE A 133 30.08 0.22 -4.28
CA PHE A 133 31.25 0.92 -3.81
C PHE A 133 31.43 0.70 -2.30
N GLU A 134 32.68 0.73 -1.84
CA GLU A 134 33.03 0.70 -0.42
C GLU A 134 33.71 2.03 -0.08
N VAL A 135 33.31 2.65 1.03
CA VAL A 135 33.90 3.87 1.54
C VAL A 135 35.32 3.59 2.05
N ILE A 136 36.33 4.23 1.45
CA ILE A 136 37.71 4.18 1.91
C ILE A 136 37.98 5.27 2.95
N GLU A 137 37.55 6.50 2.65
CA GLU A 137 37.83 7.68 3.45
C GLU A 137 36.74 8.73 3.24
N THR A 138 36.44 9.49 4.28
CA THR A 138 35.59 10.68 4.21
C THR A 138 36.24 11.83 4.98
N ASN A 139 36.17 13.04 4.41
CA ASN A 139 36.63 14.25 5.13
C ASN A 139 35.56 14.81 6.09
N LYS A 140 34.38 14.15 6.18
CA LYS A 140 33.24 14.57 7.01
C LYS A 140 32.66 15.95 6.65
N VAL A 141 33.03 16.52 5.51
CA VAL A 141 32.59 17.86 5.06
C VAL A 141 31.85 17.73 3.72
N ASN A 142 32.55 17.36 2.65
CA ASN A 142 32.03 17.40 1.27
C ASN A 142 32.55 16.27 0.37
N GLU A 143 33.47 15.43 0.84
CA GLU A 143 34.15 14.41 0.01
C GLU A 143 34.08 13.02 0.64
N VAL A 144 33.84 12.02 -0.21
CA VAL A 144 33.91 10.59 0.15
C VAL A 144 34.70 9.87 -0.96
N LYS A 145 35.85 9.30 -0.59
CA LYS A 145 36.63 8.42 -1.47
C LYS A 145 36.11 7.00 -1.36
N THR A 146 35.89 6.37 -2.48
CA THR A 146 35.38 5.01 -2.54
C THR A 146 36.20 4.12 -3.46
N LYS A 147 36.11 2.81 -3.23
CA LYS A 147 36.62 1.76 -4.10
C LYS A 147 35.45 1.01 -4.73
N VAL A 148 35.50 0.78 -6.02
CA VAL A 148 34.51 -0.02 -6.73
C VAL A 148 34.71 -1.50 -6.36
N ILE A 149 33.69 -2.13 -5.80
CA ILE A 149 33.63 -3.56 -5.49
C ILE A 149 32.99 -4.31 -6.66
N GLN A 150 31.86 -3.79 -7.17
CA GLN A 150 31.16 -4.30 -8.34
C GLN A 150 31.01 -3.17 -9.35
N GLY A 151 31.60 -3.34 -10.52
CA GLY A 151 31.61 -2.35 -11.61
C GLY A 151 30.53 -2.59 -12.65
N GLY A 152 30.46 -1.69 -13.61
CA GLY A 152 29.53 -1.71 -14.72
C GLY A 152 29.25 -0.31 -15.30
N PRO A 153 28.22 -0.14 -16.13
CA PRO A 153 27.85 1.16 -16.70
C PRO A 153 27.43 2.15 -15.60
N PHE A 154 28.15 3.27 -15.50
CA PHE A 154 27.88 4.32 -14.53
C PHE A 154 26.99 5.40 -15.18
N LYS A 155 25.70 5.41 -14.84
CA LYS A 155 24.68 6.23 -15.52
C LYS A 155 24.22 7.41 -14.67
N SER A 156 23.80 8.51 -15.37
CA SER A 156 23.26 9.71 -14.74
C SER A 156 22.00 9.48 -13.91
N ASN A 157 21.83 10.27 -12.85
CA ASN A 157 20.63 10.40 -12.03
C ASN A 157 20.15 9.09 -11.36
N LYS A 158 21.04 8.10 -11.21
CA LYS A 158 20.70 6.81 -10.58
C LYS A 158 20.54 6.92 -9.09
N GLY A 159 19.61 6.12 -8.55
CA GLY A 159 19.37 6.01 -7.11
C GLY A 159 20.59 5.50 -6.36
N VAL A 160 20.76 6.00 -5.16
CA VAL A 160 21.82 5.59 -4.21
C VAL A 160 21.18 5.04 -2.96
N ASN A 161 21.62 3.87 -2.54
CA ASN A 161 21.23 3.24 -1.28
C ASN A 161 22.44 3.11 -0.37
N LEU A 162 22.22 3.31 0.91
CA LEU A 162 23.23 3.29 1.97
C LEU A 162 22.78 2.31 3.06
N PRO A 163 22.92 0.98 2.85
CA PRO A 163 22.30 -0.03 3.70
C PRO A 163 22.84 -0.07 5.13
N ASN A 164 24.08 0.39 5.33
CA ASN A 164 24.74 0.36 6.64
C ASN A 164 24.77 1.74 7.32
N THR A 165 24.24 2.78 6.66
CA THR A 165 24.39 4.18 7.10
C THR A 165 23.07 4.71 7.66
N LYS A 166 23.10 5.25 8.88
CA LYS A 166 21.97 5.99 9.45
C LYS A 166 21.90 7.38 8.82
N ILE A 167 20.95 7.57 7.92
CA ILE A 167 20.76 8.80 7.16
C ILE A 167 20.10 9.85 8.06
N SER A 168 20.64 11.07 8.12
CA SER A 168 20.13 12.18 8.93
C SER A 168 18.98 12.97 8.27
N LEU A 169 18.59 12.65 7.01
CA LEU A 169 17.45 13.29 6.34
C LEU A 169 16.10 12.88 6.98
N PRO A 170 15.15 13.83 7.12
CA PRO A 170 13.78 13.50 7.49
C PRO A 170 13.10 12.67 6.39
N ALA A 171 12.10 11.88 6.75
CA ALA A 171 11.29 11.15 5.77
C ALA A 171 10.45 12.10 4.89
N LEU A 172 9.99 13.24 5.46
CA LEU A 172 9.33 14.32 4.72
C LEU A 172 10.36 15.34 4.24
N THR A 173 10.63 15.36 2.94
CA THR A 173 11.42 16.39 2.28
C THR A 173 10.58 17.67 2.07
N GLU A 174 11.23 18.78 1.71
CA GLU A 174 10.51 20.01 1.33
C GLU A 174 9.55 19.79 0.14
N LYS A 175 9.92 18.90 -0.79
CA LYS A 175 9.05 18.50 -1.89
C LYS A 175 7.85 17.74 -1.35
N ASP A 176 8.06 16.75 -0.47
CA ASP A 176 6.98 15.95 0.09
C ASP A 176 5.98 16.79 0.91
N VAL A 177 6.46 17.83 1.59
CA VAL A 177 5.59 18.80 2.27
C VAL A 177 4.67 19.50 1.28
N LYS A 178 5.19 19.97 0.14
CA LYS A 178 4.39 20.62 -0.92
C LYS A 178 3.41 19.64 -1.56
N ASP A 179 3.88 18.44 -1.87
CA ASP A 179 3.07 17.37 -2.44
C ASP A 179 1.93 16.97 -1.49
N ALA A 180 2.22 16.82 -0.19
CA ALA A 180 1.21 16.52 0.82
C ALA A 180 0.18 17.64 0.94
N GLN A 181 0.60 18.90 0.96
CA GLN A 181 -0.31 20.05 0.99
C GLN A 181 -1.23 20.07 -0.24
N PHE A 182 -0.70 19.77 -1.42
CA PHE A 182 -1.51 19.60 -2.63
C PHE A 182 -2.50 18.43 -2.48
N MET A 183 -2.06 17.25 -2.02
CA MET A 183 -2.92 16.09 -1.76
C MET A 183 -4.08 16.42 -0.82
N PHE A 184 -3.85 17.29 0.18
CA PHE A 184 -4.89 17.71 1.14
C PHE A 184 -6.04 18.46 0.47
N THR A 185 -5.80 19.09 -0.67
CA THR A 185 -6.83 19.81 -1.45
C THR A 185 -7.57 18.88 -2.42
N GLN A 186 -7.11 17.66 -2.61
CA GLN A 186 -7.64 16.71 -3.58
C GLN A 186 -8.51 15.63 -2.92
N ASP A 187 -9.27 14.89 -3.75
CA ASP A 187 -10.07 13.75 -3.30
C ASP A 187 -9.22 12.48 -3.22
N ILE A 188 -8.22 12.50 -2.33
CA ILE A 188 -7.32 11.38 -2.05
C ILE A 188 -7.80 10.63 -0.81
N ASP A 189 -7.80 9.31 -0.88
CA ASP A 189 -8.31 8.41 0.16
C ASP A 189 -7.22 7.94 1.12
N TRP A 190 -5.97 7.78 0.63
CA TRP A 190 -4.82 7.29 1.37
C TRP A 190 -3.55 8.03 0.97
N ILE A 191 -2.63 8.24 1.91
CA ILE A 191 -1.29 8.77 1.63
C ILE A 191 -0.27 7.71 2.03
N ALA A 192 0.64 7.32 1.13
CA ALA A 192 1.78 6.49 1.43
C ALA A 192 3.01 7.37 1.72
N LEU A 193 3.67 7.11 2.84
CA LEU A 193 4.89 7.81 3.26
C LEU A 193 6.10 6.91 3.01
N SER A 194 7.00 7.34 2.13
CA SER A 194 8.21 6.59 1.77
C SER A 194 9.31 6.73 2.82
N PHE A 195 10.18 5.75 2.90
CA PHE A 195 11.37 5.71 3.74
C PHE A 195 11.11 5.96 5.23
N VAL A 196 9.98 5.46 5.73
CA VAL A 196 9.67 5.49 7.17
C VAL A 196 10.71 4.68 7.94
N ARG A 197 11.25 5.23 9.02
CA ARG A 197 12.22 4.61 9.93
C ARG A 197 11.73 4.56 11.36
N PHE A 198 10.98 5.59 11.76
CA PHE A 198 10.50 5.79 13.13
C PHE A 198 9.04 6.23 13.12
N SER A 199 8.35 6.07 14.25
CA SER A 199 6.99 6.61 14.43
C SER A 199 6.91 8.13 14.27
N GLN A 200 8.01 8.84 14.54
CA GLN A 200 8.07 10.31 14.39
C GLN A 200 7.85 10.73 12.94
N ASP A 201 8.35 9.97 11.95
CA ASP A 201 8.15 10.28 10.54
C ASP A 201 6.64 10.33 10.18
N ILE A 202 5.83 9.46 10.80
CA ILE A 202 4.38 9.43 10.60
C ILE A 202 3.70 10.57 11.37
N ILE A 203 4.14 10.84 12.60
CA ILE A 203 3.63 11.93 13.44
C ILE A 203 3.84 13.26 12.74
N ASP A 204 5.01 13.51 12.15
CA ASP A 204 5.32 14.75 11.42
C ASP A 204 4.32 14.98 10.26
N LEU A 205 3.97 13.94 9.50
CA LEU A 205 2.94 14.05 8.46
C LEU A 205 1.53 14.27 9.04
N GLN A 206 1.21 13.62 10.18
CA GLN A 206 -0.07 13.84 10.87
C GLN A 206 -0.19 15.28 11.38
N GLU A 207 0.88 15.84 11.94
CA GLU A 207 0.92 17.23 12.41
C GLU A 207 0.82 18.23 11.25
N LEU A 208 1.49 17.96 10.13
CA LEU A 208 1.35 18.75 8.91
C LEU A 208 -0.11 18.72 8.43
N MET A 209 -0.73 17.55 8.39
CA MET A 209 -2.13 17.37 7.97
C MET A 209 -3.09 18.12 8.89
N ALA A 210 -2.92 18.04 10.21
CA ALA A 210 -3.78 18.70 11.20
C ALA A 210 -3.75 20.24 11.12
N LYS A 211 -2.70 20.82 10.55
CA LYS A 211 -2.61 22.28 10.28
C LYS A 211 -3.43 22.72 9.07
N HIS A 212 -3.80 21.80 8.17
CA HIS A 212 -4.43 22.10 6.88
C HIS A 212 -5.82 21.50 6.71
N LEU A 213 -6.16 20.45 7.47
CA LEU A 213 -7.41 19.72 7.34
C LEU A 213 -8.08 19.44 8.68
N ASP A 214 -9.41 19.60 8.71
CA ASP A 214 -10.23 19.14 9.84
C ASP A 214 -10.50 17.61 9.81
N ARG A 215 -10.18 16.95 8.70
CA ARG A 215 -10.34 15.50 8.51
C ARG A 215 -9.00 14.78 8.45
N LYS A 216 -8.96 13.55 8.94
CA LYS A 216 -7.78 12.69 8.77
C LYS A 216 -7.82 11.94 7.43
N ILE A 217 -6.74 12.02 6.65
CA ILE A 217 -6.44 11.06 5.57
C ILE A 217 -5.56 9.99 6.18
N PRO A 218 -5.89 8.70 6.06
CA PRO A 218 -5.09 7.63 6.64
C PRO A 218 -3.74 7.48 5.94
N ILE A 219 -2.72 7.10 6.73
CA ILE A 219 -1.33 7.02 6.29
C ILE A 219 -0.89 5.55 6.22
N ILE A 220 -0.33 5.16 5.07
CA ILE A 220 0.37 3.89 4.86
C ILE A 220 1.87 4.13 5.04
N ALA A 221 2.47 3.46 6.02
CA ALA A 221 3.91 3.48 6.21
C ALA A 221 4.57 2.49 5.24
N LYS A 222 5.49 2.98 4.38
CA LYS A 222 6.27 2.13 3.48
C LYS A 222 7.52 1.63 4.22
N ILE A 223 7.63 0.30 4.30
CA ILE A 223 8.74 -0.38 4.96
C ILE A 223 9.79 -0.70 3.91
N GLU A 224 10.83 0.12 3.88
CA GLU A 224 11.89 0.17 2.88
C GLU A 224 13.29 0.16 3.52
N LYS A 225 13.37 0.32 4.85
CA LYS A 225 14.62 0.48 5.59
C LYS A 225 14.73 -0.51 6.75
N PRO A 226 15.96 -0.98 7.09
CA PRO A 226 16.18 -1.87 8.23
C PRO A 226 15.68 -1.27 9.56
N GLU A 227 15.86 0.03 9.77
CA GLU A 227 15.42 0.72 10.98
C GLU A 227 13.89 0.65 11.17
N ALA A 228 13.14 0.61 10.07
CA ALA A 228 11.68 0.42 10.15
C ALA A 228 11.31 -0.95 10.70
N ILE A 229 12.09 -1.98 10.36
CA ILE A 229 11.87 -3.36 10.84
C ILE A 229 12.15 -3.45 12.35
N GLU A 230 13.19 -2.77 12.82
CA GLU A 230 13.54 -2.69 14.24
C GLU A 230 12.49 -1.95 15.06
N ASN A 231 11.90 -0.88 14.50
CA ASN A 231 10.92 -0.01 15.15
C ASN A 231 9.47 -0.33 14.79
N ILE A 232 9.20 -1.48 14.20
CA ILE A 232 7.92 -1.80 13.53
C ILE A 232 6.71 -1.68 14.46
N ASP A 233 6.82 -2.09 15.74
CA ASP A 233 5.71 -2.02 16.67
C ASP A 233 5.26 -0.57 16.96
N LYS A 234 6.24 0.36 17.04
CA LYS A 234 5.95 1.79 17.20
C LYS A 234 5.38 2.39 15.91
N ILE A 235 5.91 2.00 14.76
CA ILE A 235 5.40 2.43 13.45
C ILE A 235 3.94 2.00 13.28
N ILE A 236 3.62 0.74 13.55
CA ILE A 236 2.25 0.21 13.47
C ILE A 236 1.29 0.99 14.38
N ALA A 237 1.72 1.40 15.57
CA ALA A 237 0.87 2.11 16.52
C ALA A 237 0.40 3.50 16.01
N TYR A 238 1.11 4.11 15.08
CA TYR A 238 0.81 5.43 14.52
C TYR A 238 0.36 5.40 13.05
N SER A 239 0.57 4.30 12.34
CA SER A 239 0.13 4.13 10.95
C SER A 239 -1.29 3.56 10.85
N ASP A 240 -1.95 3.84 9.73
CA ASP A 240 -3.27 3.29 9.41
C ASP A 240 -3.18 2.08 8.45
N GLY A 241 -2.01 1.81 7.89
CA GLY A 241 -1.68 0.67 7.04
C GLY A 241 -0.19 0.54 6.80
N LEU A 242 0.24 -0.58 6.23
CA LEU A 242 1.63 -0.84 5.86
C LEU A 242 1.76 -1.13 4.36
N MET A 243 2.92 -0.85 3.80
CA MET A 243 3.34 -1.32 2.48
C MET A 243 4.74 -1.92 2.58
N VAL A 244 4.89 -3.16 2.13
CA VAL A 244 6.20 -3.80 1.96
C VAL A 244 6.69 -3.48 0.55
N ALA A 245 7.57 -2.49 0.43
CA ALA A 245 8.15 -2.07 -0.85
C ALA A 245 9.43 -2.88 -1.10
N ARG A 246 9.27 -4.08 -1.64
CA ARG A 246 10.34 -5.10 -1.71
C ARG A 246 11.51 -4.69 -2.58
N GLY A 247 11.28 -3.86 -3.61
CA GLY A 247 12.34 -3.34 -4.47
C GLY A 247 13.36 -2.52 -3.69
N ASP A 248 12.89 -1.52 -2.93
CA ASP A 248 13.76 -0.68 -2.10
C ASP A 248 14.29 -1.47 -0.88
N LEU A 249 13.44 -2.24 -0.21
CA LEU A 249 13.85 -3.04 0.94
C LEU A 249 14.92 -4.07 0.58
N GLY A 250 14.81 -4.74 -0.57
CA GLY A 250 15.75 -5.78 -1.01
C GLY A 250 17.14 -5.26 -1.41
N VAL A 251 17.28 -3.94 -1.56
CA VAL A 251 18.58 -3.28 -1.73
C VAL A 251 19.20 -2.91 -0.37
N GLU A 252 18.36 -2.73 0.65
CA GLU A 252 18.77 -2.29 1.99
C GLU A 252 19.05 -3.45 2.96
N VAL A 253 18.47 -4.63 2.71
CA VAL A 253 18.68 -5.86 3.50
C VAL A 253 19.13 -7.01 2.59
N PRO A 254 19.77 -8.07 3.13
CA PRO A 254 20.08 -9.25 2.35
C PRO A 254 18.84 -9.83 1.67
N ALA A 255 18.91 -10.08 0.37
CA ALA A 255 17.75 -10.48 -0.45
C ALA A 255 17.03 -11.73 0.10
N GLN A 256 17.76 -12.68 0.69
CA GLN A 256 17.19 -13.87 1.31
C GLN A 256 16.36 -13.61 2.56
N GLU A 257 16.47 -12.44 3.19
CA GLU A 257 15.70 -12.06 4.36
C GLU A 257 14.33 -11.43 4.00
N VAL A 258 14.21 -10.86 2.81
CA VAL A 258 12.99 -10.16 2.36
C VAL A 258 11.72 -11.00 2.51
N PRO A 259 11.69 -12.31 2.11
CA PRO A 259 10.49 -13.13 2.28
C PRO A 259 10.10 -13.34 3.74
N LEU A 260 11.06 -13.50 4.65
CA LEU A 260 10.79 -13.67 6.08
C LEU A 260 10.29 -12.37 6.71
N ILE A 261 10.88 -11.24 6.32
CA ILE A 261 10.43 -9.89 6.74
C ILE A 261 9.00 -9.65 6.27
N GLN A 262 8.69 -9.95 5.00
CA GLN A 262 7.33 -9.83 4.46
C GLN A 262 6.32 -10.61 5.30
N LYS A 263 6.57 -11.89 5.57
CA LYS A 263 5.69 -12.74 6.39
C LYS A 263 5.48 -12.19 7.79
N ARG A 264 6.56 -11.73 8.43
CA ARG A 264 6.50 -11.07 9.75
C ARG A 264 5.64 -9.80 9.72
N LEU A 265 5.84 -8.93 8.73
CA LEU A 265 5.10 -7.69 8.59
C LEU A 265 3.61 -7.94 8.34
N VAL A 266 3.27 -8.90 7.48
CA VAL A 266 1.89 -9.31 7.23
C VAL A 266 1.24 -9.81 8.52
N HIS A 267 1.92 -10.67 9.29
CA HIS A 267 1.41 -11.16 10.57
C HIS A 267 1.14 -10.01 11.57
N LEU A 268 2.09 -9.06 11.71
CA LEU A 268 1.97 -7.92 12.61
C LEU A 268 0.85 -6.97 12.20
N ALA A 269 0.71 -6.65 10.91
CA ALA A 269 -0.38 -5.81 10.38
C ALA A 269 -1.75 -6.43 10.68
N LYS A 270 -1.91 -7.74 10.47
CA LYS A 270 -3.15 -8.45 10.81
C LYS A 270 -3.45 -8.43 12.29
N LYS A 271 -2.45 -8.67 13.14
CA LYS A 271 -2.60 -8.57 14.60
C LYS A 271 -3.05 -7.17 15.03
N ALA A 272 -2.52 -6.14 14.38
CA ALA A 272 -2.90 -4.74 14.59
C ALA A 272 -4.23 -4.36 13.91
N ARG A 273 -4.74 -5.17 12.98
CA ARG A 273 -5.96 -4.95 12.17
C ARG A 273 -5.86 -3.71 11.28
N ILE A 274 -4.71 -3.51 10.69
CA ILE A 274 -4.47 -2.52 9.65
C ILE A 274 -4.17 -3.24 8.32
N PRO A 275 -4.55 -2.66 7.16
CA PRO A 275 -4.27 -3.27 5.86
C PRO A 275 -2.77 -3.27 5.56
N ILE A 276 -2.36 -4.29 4.80
CA ILE A 276 -0.99 -4.39 4.29
C ILE A 276 -0.98 -4.64 2.79
N ILE A 277 -0.15 -3.87 2.08
CA ILE A 277 0.08 -3.96 0.64
C ILE A 277 1.44 -4.62 0.40
N ILE A 278 1.48 -5.67 -0.44
CA ILE A 278 2.74 -6.19 -0.96
C ILE A 278 3.01 -5.54 -2.31
N ALA A 279 4.17 -4.89 -2.43
CA ALA A 279 4.48 -4.01 -3.54
C ALA A 279 5.80 -4.36 -4.21
N THR A 280 5.90 -3.99 -5.49
CA THR A 280 7.05 -4.09 -6.38
C THR A 280 7.40 -5.52 -6.81
N GLN A 281 7.86 -5.67 -8.06
CA GLN A 281 8.31 -6.94 -8.64
C GLN A 281 7.27 -8.08 -8.54
N MET A 282 5.98 -7.74 -8.69
CA MET A 282 4.90 -8.73 -8.60
C MET A 282 4.71 -9.49 -9.91
N MET A 283 4.62 -8.75 -11.02
CA MET A 283 4.38 -9.27 -12.38
C MET A 283 5.26 -8.52 -13.39
N GLU A 284 6.50 -8.20 -13.04
CA GLU A 284 7.39 -7.28 -13.75
C GLU A 284 7.63 -7.70 -15.21
N THR A 285 7.70 -8.99 -15.49
CA THR A 285 7.83 -9.51 -16.85
C THR A 285 6.67 -9.04 -17.75
N MET A 286 5.48 -8.83 -17.19
CA MET A 286 4.30 -8.38 -17.93
C MET A 286 4.35 -6.88 -18.32
N ILE A 287 5.41 -6.16 -17.99
CA ILE A 287 5.67 -4.84 -18.61
C ILE A 287 5.77 -5.00 -20.14
N ASP A 288 6.45 -6.03 -20.60
CA ASP A 288 6.72 -6.29 -22.02
C ASP A 288 6.09 -7.60 -22.55
N SER A 289 5.65 -8.51 -21.69
CA SER A 289 5.08 -9.82 -22.02
C SER A 289 3.60 -9.91 -21.66
N LEU A 290 2.82 -10.66 -22.47
CA LEU A 290 1.42 -10.98 -22.16
C LEU A 290 1.25 -12.02 -21.05
N THR A 291 2.31 -12.77 -20.75
CA THR A 291 2.26 -13.84 -19.74
C THR A 291 3.33 -13.66 -18.69
N PRO A 292 3.00 -13.89 -17.41
CA PRO A 292 3.99 -13.84 -16.33
C PRO A 292 4.88 -15.09 -16.33
N THR A 293 5.98 -15.01 -15.61
CA THR A 293 6.76 -16.19 -15.25
C THR A 293 6.04 -17.02 -14.17
N ARG A 294 6.42 -18.29 -14.04
CA ARG A 294 5.92 -19.15 -12.95
C ARG A 294 6.35 -18.65 -11.57
N ALA A 295 7.50 -18.01 -11.48
CA ALA A 295 8.00 -17.42 -10.23
C ALA A 295 7.11 -16.25 -9.79
N GLU A 296 6.70 -15.37 -10.71
CA GLU A 296 5.79 -14.26 -10.42
C GLU A 296 4.41 -14.75 -9.99
N VAL A 297 3.85 -15.75 -10.68
CA VAL A 297 2.58 -16.38 -10.28
C VAL A 297 2.67 -16.94 -8.86
N ASN A 298 3.77 -17.63 -8.54
CA ASN A 298 4.00 -18.17 -7.21
C ASN A 298 4.17 -17.07 -6.16
N ASP A 299 4.83 -15.97 -6.48
CA ASP A 299 5.04 -14.84 -5.57
C ASP A 299 3.72 -14.13 -5.23
N VAL A 300 2.88 -13.84 -6.24
CA VAL A 300 1.53 -13.29 -6.02
C VAL A 300 0.71 -14.24 -5.14
N ALA A 301 0.70 -15.54 -5.47
CA ALA A 301 -0.03 -16.54 -4.70
C ALA A 301 0.44 -16.62 -3.23
N ASN A 302 1.75 -16.63 -2.99
CA ASN A 302 2.31 -16.63 -1.63
C ASN A 302 1.93 -15.38 -0.84
N SER A 303 1.95 -14.19 -1.48
CA SER A 303 1.53 -12.95 -0.83
C SER A 303 0.09 -13.02 -0.32
N VAL A 304 -0.81 -13.64 -1.09
CA VAL A 304 -2.20 -13.87 -0.67
C VAL A 304 -2.30 -14.90 0.43
N MET A 305 -1.58 -16.03 0.32
CA MET A 305 -1.56 -17.08 1.35
C MET A 305 -1.00 -16.56 2.69
N ASP A 306 0.01 -15.68 2.66
CA ASP A 306 0.50 -14.98 3.85
C ASP A 306 -0.58 -14.09 4.47
N GLY A 307 -1.56 -13.66 3.67
CA GLY A 307 -2.74 -12.88 4.07
C GLY A 307 -2.61 -11.39 3.81
N ALA A 308 -1.93 -10.96 2.76
CA ALA A 308 -1.96 -9.58 2.31
C ALA A 308 -3.39 -9.08 2.07
N ASP A 309 -3.63 -7.79 2.33
CA ASP A 309 -4.90 -7.14 1.97
C ASP A 309 -4.92 -6.76 0.50
N ALA A 310 -3.78 -6.34 -0.02
CA ALA A 310 -3.63 -5.93 -1.41
C ALA A 310 -2.26 -6.30 -1.97
N VAL A 311 -2.21 -6.44 -3.29
CA VAL A 311 -1.01 -6.57 -4.10
C VAL A 311 -0.93 -5.41 -5.08
N MET A 312 0.27 -4.89 -5.35
CA MET A 312 0.45 -3.68 -6.14
C MET A 312 1.20 -3.95 -7.44
N LEU A 313 0.68 -3.39 -8.53
CA LEU A 313 1.32 -3.26 -9.83
C LEU A 313 1.93 -1.87 -9.96
N SER A 314 3.18 -1.79 -10.39
CA SER A 314 3.97 -0.57 -10.55
C SER A 314 4.21 -0.23 -12.03
N GLY A 315 5.34 -0.63 -12.58
CA GLY A 315 5.69 -0.47 -13.98
C GLY A 315 4.73 -1.16 -14.93
N GLU A 316 4.20 -2.30 -14.51
CA GLU A 316 3.28 -3.16 -15.25
C GLU A 316 2.02 -2.41 -15.74
N THR A 317 1.53 -1.47 -14.94
CA THR A 317 0.37 -0.65 -15.29
C THR A 317 0.71 0.80 -15.66
N SER A 318 1.83 1.35 -15.17
CA SER A 318 2.17 2.74 -15.44
C SER A 318 2.81 2.97 -16.81
N VAL A 319 3.66 2.06 -17.27
CA VAL A 319 4.42 2.13 -18.54
C VAL A 319 4.34 0.85 -19.37
N GLY A 320 3.78 -0.22 -18.81
CA GLY A 320 3.69 -1.52 -19.46
C GLY A 320 2.80 -1.50 -20.71
N LYS A 321 3.07 -2.42 -21.63
CA LYS A 321 2.34 -2.57 -22.89
C LYS A 321 0.93 -3.14 -22.71
N TYR A 322 0.68 -3.84 -21.60
CA TYR A 322 -0.52 -4.66 -21.37
C TYR A 322 -1.18 -4.36 -20.00
N PRO A 323 -1.53 -3.09 -19.70
CA PRO A 323 -1.98 -2.69 -18.36
C PRO A 323 -3.29 -3.36 -17.91
N VAL A 324 -4.19 -3.71 -18.84
CA VAL A 324 -5.47 -4.37 -18.52
C VAL A 324 -5.26 -5.87 -18.34
N GLU A 325 -4.48 -6.50 -19.21
CA GLU A 325 -4.20 -7.93 -19.21
C GLU A 325 -3.45 -8.38 -17.95
N VAL A 326 -2.51 -7.58 -17.45
CA VAL A 326 -1.82 -7.88 -16.20
C VAL A 326 -2.78 -7.88 -15.02
N ILE A 327 -3.77 -6.98 -14.99
CA ILE A 327 -4.79 -6.94 -13.95
C ILE A 327 -5.67 -8.19 -14.02
N HIS A 328 -6.11 -8.60 -15.21
CA HIS A 328 -6.88 -9.82 -15.39
C HIS A 328 -6.11 -11.06 -14.91
N THR A 329 -4.84 -11.16 -15.30
CA THR A 329 -3.96 -12.27 -14.89
C THR A 329 -3.80 -12.31 -13.38
N MET A 330 -3.48 -11.17 -12.76
CA MET A 330 -3.39 -11.05 -11.32
C MET A 330 -4.71 -11.43 -10.64
N ALA A 331 -5.84 -10.91 -11.10
CA ALA A 331 -7.16 -11.22 -10.56
C ALA A 331 -7.48 -12.73 -10.61
N ASN A 332 -7.04 -13.43 -11.66
CA ASN A 332 -7.22 -14.88 -11.79
C ASN A 332 -6.38 -15.65 -10.76
N ILE A 333 -5.13 -15.24 -10.54
CA ILE A 333 -4.26 -15.83 -9.48
C ILE A 333 -4.91 -15.62 -8.10
N LEU A 334 -5.36 -14.40 -7.80
CA LEU A 334 -6.00 -14.07 -6.54
C LEU A 334 -7.23 -14.97 -6.29
N ARG A 335 -8.13 -15.09 -7.28
CA ARG A 335 -9.32 -15.96 -7.18
C ARG A 335 -8.97 -17.43 -6.94
N SER A 336 -7.93 -17.94 -7.63
CA SER A 336 -7.48 -19.32 -7.46
C SER A 336 -7.02 -19.61 -6.03
N VAL A 337 -6.23 -18.70 -5.43
CA VAL A 337 -5.75 -18.86 -4.06
C VAL A 337 -6.89 -18.72 -3.05
N GLU A 338 -7.77 -17.75 -3.25
CA GLU A 338 -8.89 -17.47 -2.33
C GLU A 338 -9.95 -18.56 -2.29
N ASN A 339 -10.00 -19.42 -3.30
CA ASN A 339 -10.84 -20.63 -3.33
C ASN A 339 -10.21 -21.80 -2.55
N SER A 340 -9.01 -21.65 -2.03
CA SER A 340 -8.32 -22.65 -1.21
C SER A 340 -8.36 -22.27 0.29
N ASP A 341 -8.14 -23.26 1.15
CA ASP A 341 -8.06 -23.07 2.60
C ASP A 341 -6.65 -22.67 3.09
N LEU A 342 -5.79 -22.19 2.18
CA LEU A 342 -4.38 -21.93 2.47
C LEU A 342 -4.09 -20.52 3.01
N ILE A 343 -5.10 -19.65 3.11
CA ILE A 343 -4.90 -18.29 3.61
C ILE A 343 -4.69 -18.31 5.12
N ASN A 344 -3.54 -17.79 5.54
CA ASN A 344 -3.21 -17.73 6.97
C ASN A 344 -4.02 -16.65 7.69
N VAL A 345 -4.74 -17.05 8.74
CA VAL A 345 -5.57 -16.16 9.59
C VAL A 345 -5.11 -16.27 11.04
N PRO A 346 -4.75 -15.15 11.70
CA PRO A 346 -4.47 -15.16 13.13
C PRO A 346 -5.68 -15.59 13.94
N GLN A 347 -5.53 -16.59 14.82
CA GLN A 347 -6.63 -17.16 15.60
C GLN A 347 -6.77 -16.57 17.03
N SER A 348 -6.02 -15.52 17.35
CA SER A 348 -6.02 -14.95 18.70
C SER A 348 -7.26 -14.09 18.96
N PRO A 349 -8.11 -14.43 19.95
CA PRO A 349 -9.29 -13.64 20.29
C PRO A 349 -8.90 -12.24 20.81
N PRO A 350 -9.81 -11.25 20.76
CA PRO A 350 -9.58 -9.92 21.28
C PRO A 350 -9.28 -9.92 22.78
N ASN A 351 -8.30 -9.12 23.23
CA ASN A 351 -8.01 -8.95 24.64
C ASN A 351 -9.06 -8.04 25.31
N ILE A 352 -9.69 -8.52 26.38
CA ILE A 352 -10.74 -7.84 27.15
C ILE A 352 -10.35 -6.45 27.67
N ARG A 353 -9.06 -6.22 27.95
CA ARG A 353 -8.57 -4.95 28.50
C ARG A 353 -8.40 -3.84 27.46
N THR A 354 -8.71 -4.08 26.18
CA THR A 354 -8.58 -3.08 25.13
C THR A 354 -9.82 -2.19 25.03
N LYS A 355 -9.61 -0.91 24.66
CA LYS A 355 -10.74 -0.05 24.27
C LYS A 355 -11.55 -0.72 23.16
N ARG A 356 -12.88 -0.51 23.17
CA ARG A 356 -13.83 -1.10 22.22
C ARG A 356 -13.84 -2.63 22.22
N PHE A 357 -13.51 -3.25 23.37
CA PHE A 357 -13.49 -4.72 23.49
C PHE A 357 -14.79 -5.38 23.00
N ILE A 358 -15.97 -4.83 23.37
CA ILE A 358 -17.27 -5.36 22.94
C ILE A 358 -17.35 -5.42 21.42
N THR A 359 -17.08 -4.30 20.72
CA THR A 359 -17.10 -4.26 19.26
C THR A 359 -16.10 -5.23 18.63
N LYS A 360 -14.88 -5.31 19.18
CA LYS A 360 -13.86 -6.25 18.71
C LYS A 360 -14.28 -7.69 18.88
N SER A 361 -14.89 -8.02 20.03
CA SER A 361 -15.40 -9.35 20.35
C SER A 361 -16.56 -9.73 19.42
N ILE A 362 -17.50 -8.83 19.19
CA ILE A 362 -18.62 -9.04 18.26
C ILE A 362 -18.11 -9.28 16.83
N CYS A 363 -17.16 -8.49 16.34
CA CYS A 363 -16.58 -8.71 15.01
C CYS A 363 -15.84 -10.05 14.89
N TYR A 364 -15.14 -10.46 15.95
CA TYR A 364 -14.50 -11.77 16.03
C TYR A 364 -15.53 -12.91 15.93
N HIS A 365 -16.55 -12.88 16.80
CA HIS A 365 -17.59 -13.91 16.79
C HIS A 365 -18.44 -13.88 15.53
N ALA A 366 -18.67 -12.71 14.92
CA ALA A 366 -19.37 -12.61 13.65
C ALA A 366 -18.64 -13.32 12.52
N ALA A 367 -17.32 -13.14 12.43
CA ALA A 367 -16.50 -13.80 11.40
C ALA A 367 -16.49 -15.32 11.59
N HIS A 368 -16.37 -15.81 12.84
CA HIS A 368 -16.40 -17.24 13.14
C HIS A 368 -17.79 -17.85 12.93
N LEU A 369 -18.84 -17.22 13.49
CA LEU A 369 -20.21 -17.67 13.30
C LEU A 369 -20.58 -17.72 11.81
N ALA A 370 -20.18 -16.72 11.03
CA ALA A 370 -20.44 -16.71 9.59
C ALA A 370 -19.83 -17.92 8.87
N ASN A 371 -18.61 -18.34 9.28
CA ASN A 371 -17.99 -19.55 8.76
C ASN A 371 -18.73 -20.82 9.24
N ASP A 372 -19.09 -20.90 10.54
CA ASP A 372 -19.75 -22.07 11.12
C ASP A 372 -21.10 -22.36 10.46
N ILE A 373 -21.89 -21.32 10.16
CA ILE A 373 -23.21 -21.46 9.50
C ILE A 373 -23.13 -21.30 7.97
N SER A 374 -21.94 -21.21 7.40
CA SER A 374 -21.73 -20.97 5.95
C SER A 374 -22.49 -19.74 5.42
N ALA A 375 -22.58 -18.67 6.22
CA ALA A 375 -23.23 -17.44 5.82
C ALA A 375 -22.57 -16.84 4.57
N LYS A 376 -23.35 -16.36 3.62
CA LYS A 376 -22.84 -15.78 2.38
C LYS A 376 -22.33 -14.35 2.56
N ALA A 377 -22.90 -13.61 3.51
CA ALA A 377 -22.49 -12.23 3.77
C ALA A 377 -22.44 -11.90 5.26
N ILE A 378 -21.55 -10.99 5.61
CA ILE A 378 -21.53 -10.24 6.86
C ILE A 378 -21.84 -8.78 6.49
N CYS A 379 -23.02 -8.30 6.88
CA CYS A 379 -23.46 -6.92 6.66
C CYS A 379 -23.18 -6.08 7.90
N THR A 380 -22.52 -4.93 7.75
CA THR A 380 -22.24 -4.02 8.86
C THR A 380 -22.60 -2.59 8.53
N LEU A 381 -23.24 -1.91 9.47
CA LEU A 381 -23.47 -0.47 9.44
C LEU A 381 -22.36 0.23 10.21
N THR A 382 -21.71 1.20 9.58
CA THR A 382 -20.61 1.94 10.21
C THR A 382 -20.55 3.39 9.74
N ASN A 383 -20.16 4.30 10.63
CA ASN A 383 -19.93 5.70 10.29
C ASN A 383 -18.43 6.02 10.13
N SER A 384 -17.56 5.26 10.79
CA SER A 384 -16.10 5.47 10.77
C SER A 384 -15.32 4.41 9.99
N GLY A 385 -15.98 3.32 9.56
CA GLY A 385 -15.33 2.17 8.96
C GLY A 385 -14.68 1.18 9.95
N TYR A 386 -14.65 1.49 11.25
CA TYR A 386 -13.92 0.70 12.24
C TYR A 386 -14.27 -0.79 12.21
N THR A 387 -15.55 -1.13 12.12
CA THR A 387 -16.02 -2.54 12.06
C THR A 387 -15.53 -3.24 10.78
N ALA A 388 -15.45 -2.53 9.66
CA ALA A 388 -14.92 -3.08 8.41
C ALA A 388 -13.46 -3.54 8.58
N PHE A 389 -12.60 -2.72 9.20
CA PHE A 389 -11.22 -3.10 9.53
C PHE A 389 -11.16 -4.34 10.43
N GLN A 390 -12.03 -4.40 11.46
CA GLN A 390 -12.06 -5.52 12.40
C GLN A 390 -12.48 -6.82 11.72
N ILE A 391 -13.56 -6.80 10.92
CA ILE A 391 -14.08 -7.98 10.23
C ILE A 391 -13.11 -8.46 9.15
N SER A 392 -12.63 -7.55 8.30
CA SER A 392 -11.69 -7.85 7.22
C SER A 392 -10.43 -8.59 7.70
N ALA A 393 -9.90 -8.20 8.87
CA ALA A 393 -8.70 -8.82 9.43
C ALA A 393 -8.88 -10.30 9.78
N TRP A 394 -10.11 -10.78 9.99
CA TRP A 394 -10.43 -12.19 10.27
C TRP A 394 -10.58 -13.06 9.02
N ARG A 395 -10.50 -12.47 7.83
CA ARG A 395 -10.60 -13.18 6.53
C ARG A 395 -11.80 -14.13 6.45
N PRO A 396 -13.04 -13.68 6.74
CA PRO A 396 -14.20 -14.55 6.65
C PRO A 396 -14.40 -15.06 5.21
N GLN A 397 -14.92 -16.28 5.07
CA GLN A 397 -15.29 -16.80 3.75
C GLN A 397 -16.47 -16.03 3.14
N SER A 398 -17.31 -15.43 3.96
CA SER A 398 -18.43 -14.57 3.58
C SER A 398 -17.99 -13.27 2.90
N HIS A 399 -18.88 -12.66 2.11
CA HIS A 399 -18.72 -11.29 1.65
C HIS A 399 -18.83 -10.31 2.82
N VAL A 400 -17.96 -9.31 2.88
CA VAL A 400 -18.04 -8.24 3.90
C VAL A 400 -18.69 -7.02 3.27
N LEU A 401 -19.98 -6.82 3.51
CA LEU A 401 -20.78 -5.74 2.94
C LEU A 401 -20.92 -4.61 3.97
N VAL A 402 -20.40 -3.45 3.62
CA VAL A 402 -20.30 -2.29 4.51
C VAL A 402 -21.24 -1.19 4.05
N PHE A 403 -22.19 -0.83 4.88
CA PHE A 403 -23.18 0.21 4.62
C PHE A 403 -22.86 1.45 5.44
N THR A 404 -22.84 2.62 4.79
CA THR A 404 -22.48 3.87 5.46
C THR A 404 -23.12 5.09 4.78
N SER A 405 -23.52 6.08 5.57
CA SER A 405 -23.91 7.40 5.08
C SER A 405 -22.71 8.37 4.92
N ASN A 406 -21.53 7.94 5.35
CA ASN A 406 -20.31 8.74 5.22
C ASN A 406 -19.62 8.49 3.88
N LYS A 407 -19.82 9.39 2.93
CA LYS A 407 -19.26 9.29 1.58
C LYS A 407 -17.72 9.22 1.56
N ILE A 408 -17.04 9.84 2.54
CA ILE A 408 -15.59 9.89 2.60
C ILE A 408 -14.97 8.49 2.77
N ILE A 409 -15.64 7.59 3.50
CA ILE A 409 -15.09 6.26 3.76
C ILE A 409 -15.45 5.23 2.69
N LEU A 410 -16.38 5.52 1.77
CA LEU A 410 -16.79 4.56 0.72
C LEU A 410 -15.60 4.07 -0.09
N ASN A 411 -14.84 5.01 -0.64
CA ASN A 411 -13.66 4.67 -1.45
C ASN A 411 -12.53 4.13 -0.60
N ARG A 412 -12.27 4.77 0.54
CA ARG A 412 -11.20 4.41 1.48
C ARG A 412 -11.23 2.94 1.89
N LEU A 413 -12.43 2.42 2.23
CA LEU A 413 -12.59 1.04 2.68
C LEU A 413 -12.38 0.01 1.56
N ASN A 414 -12.31 0.43 0.30
CA ASN A 414 -12.06 -0.47 -0.82
C ASN A 414 -10.62 -1.03 -0.86
N LEU A 415 -9.70 -0.53 -0.02
CA LEU A 415 -8.39 -1.14 0.20
C LEU A 415 -8.47 -2.39 1.10
N LEU A 416 -9.51 -2.55 1.91
CA LEU A 416 -9.62 -3.64 2.87
C LEU A 416 -10.00 -4.96 2.18
N TRP A 417 -9.32 -6.04 2.54
CA TRP A 417 -9.61 -7.37 2.04
C TRP A 417 -11.08 -7.77 2.20
N GLY A 418 -11.70 -8.26 1.15
CA GLY A 418 -13.08 -8.77 1.12
C GLY A 418 -14.17 -7.71 1.27
N VAL A 419 -13.83 -6.46 1.58
CA VAL A 419 -14.82 -5.40 1.81
C VAL A 419 -15.42 -4.89 0.51
N LYS A 420 -16.75 -4.70 0.53
CA LYS A 420 -17.53 -4.01 -0.50
C LYS A 420 -18.39 -2.95 0.20
N THR A 421 -18.36 -1.72 -0.29
CA THR A 421 -19.01 -0.57 0.33
C THR A 421 -20.27 -0.15 -0.41
N PHE A 422 -21.28 0.28 0.33
CA PHE A 422 -22.54 0.80 -0.17
C PHE A 422 -22.92 2.07 0.56
N TYR A 423 -23.34 3.08 -0.19
CA TYR A 423 -23.95 4.26 0.42
C TYR A 423 -25.34 3.91 0.94
N TYR A 424 -25.59 4.24 2.21
CA TYR A 424 -26.87 4.01 2.85
C TYR A 424 -27.10 5.04 3.97
N ASP A 425 -28.15 5.85 3.86
CA ASP A 425 -28.49 6.94 4.80
C ASP A 425 -29.91 6.85 5.38
N ASN A 426 -30.65 5.77 5.07
CA ASN A 426 -32.05 5.59 5.45
C ASN A 426 -32.21 4.90 6.80
N LEU A 427 -31.61 5.43 7.88
CA LEU A 427 -31.67 4.84 9.21
C LEU A 427 -33.08 5.02 9.83
N LYS A 428 -33.86 3.96 9.86
CA LYS A 428 -35.20 3.89 10.48
C LYS A 428 -35.13 3.22 11.87
N SER A 429 -35.78 2.09 12.06
CA SER A 429 -35.55 1.19 13.19
C SER A 429 -34.50 0.15 12.83
N THR A 430 -33.91 -0.50 13.84
CA THR A 430 -32.91 -1.56 13.62
C THR A 430 -33.45 -2.67 12.71
N ASP A 431 -34.67 -3.14 12.96
CA ASP A 431 -35.28 -4.22 12.17
C ASP A 431 -35.50 -3.80 10.70
N LYS A 432 -36.08 -2.63 10.47
CA LYS A 432 -36.32 -2.14 9.10
C LYS A 432 -35.01 -1.91 8.35
N THR A 433 -34.00 -1.36 9.02
CA THR A 433 -32.69 -1.15 8.43
C THR A 433 -32.01 -2.46 8.07
N VAL A 434 -32.07 -3.48 8.94
CA VAL A 434 -31.50 -4.81 8.65
C VAL A 434 -32.20 -5.44 7.44
N VAL A 435 -33.54 -5.35 7.34
CA VAL A 435 -34.26 -5.84 6.16
C VAL A 435 -33.79 -5.13 4.89
N GLU A 436 -33.77 -3.79 4.89
CA GLU A 436 -33.38 -3.00 3.71
C GLU A 436 -31.93 -3.30 3.24
N ILE A 437 -30.95 -3.43 4.14
CA ILE A 437 -29.57 -3.75 3.75
C ILE A 437 -29.42 -5.18 3.23
N ASN A 438 -30.24 -6.12 3.73
CA ASN A 438 -30.29 -7.48 3.22
C ASN A 438 -30.93 -7.52 1.81
N GLU A 439 -31.99 -6.74 1.57
CA GLU A 439 -32.58 -6.57 0.25
C GLU A 439 -31.57 -6.00 -0.75
N ILE A 440 -30.78 -4.98 -0.36
CA ILE A 440 -29.71 -4.44 -1.21
C ILE A 440 -28.66 -5.51 -1.52
N ALA A 441 -28.29 -6.35 -0.54
CA ALA A 441 -27.34 -7.44 -0.75
C ALA A 441 -27.89 -8.48 -1.74
N PHE A 442 -29.18 -8.79 -1.65
CA PHE A 442 -29.89 -9.68 -2.59
C PHE A 442 -29.98 -9.10 -3.99
N ASP A 443 -30.45 -7.86 -4.16
CA ASP A 443 -30.59 -7.19 -5.44
C ASP A 443 -29.26 -7.02 -6.19
N LYS A 444 -28.16 -6.90 -5.44
CA LYS A 444 -26.81 -6.85 -5.99
C LYS A 444 -26.18 -8.22 -6.24
N GLY A 445 -26.88 -9.33 -5.95
CA GLY A 445 -26.45 -10.69 -6.22
C GLY A 445 -25.34 -11.22 -5.29
N TYR A 446 -25.19 -10.65 -4.09
CA TYR A 446 -24.24 -11.14 -3.07
C TYR A 446 -24.82 -12.31 -2.28
N VAL A 447 -26.13 -12.42 -2.20
CA VAL A 447 -26.87 -13.47 -1.50
C VAL A 447 -28.08 -13.90 -2.32
N GLU A 448 -28.53 -15.13 -2.10
CA GLU A 448 -29.71 -15.74 -2.73
C GLU A 448 -30.77 -16.07 -1.67
N LYS A 449 -31.96 -16.47 -2.09
CA LYS A 449 -33.01 -16.94 -1.16
C LYS A 449 -32.48 -18.11 -0.35
N GLU A 450 -32.86 -18.14 0.92
CA GLU A 450 -32.48 -19.14 1.93
C GLU A 450 -31.01 -19.01 2.44
N ASP A 451 -30.22 -18.08 1.88
CA ASP A 451 -28.88 -17.81 2.39
C ASP A 451 -28.92 -17.16 3.79
N PHE A 452 -27.92 -17.52 4.62
CA PHE A 452 -27.70 -16.84 5.90
C PHE A 452 -26.85 -15.59 5.73
N VAL A 453 -27.25 -14.54 6.47
CA VAL A 453 -26.52 -13.25 6.58
C VAL A 453 -26.31 -12.93 8.05
N VAL A 454 -25.08 -12.56 8.41
CA VAL A 454 -24.74 -12.06 9.73
C VAL A 454 -24.75 -10.53 9.71
N ASN A 455 -25.64 -9.92 10.50
CA ASN A 455 -25.80 -8.47 10.55
C ASN A 455 -25.18 -7.89 11.82
N LEU A 456 -24.37 -6.85 11.69
CA LEU A 456 -23.72 -6.13 12.79
C LEU A 456 -24.19 -4.68 12.83
N THR A 457 -24.79 -4.31 13.98
CA THR A 457 -25.38 -2.97 14.18
C THR A 457 -25.09 -2.43 15.58
N ALA A 458 -25.24 -1.14 15.74
CA ALA A 458 -25.36 -0.50 17.04
C ALA A 458 -26.84 -0.45 17.45
N MET A 459 -27.16 -0.84 18.67
CA MET A 459 -28.51 -0.67 19.24
C MET A 459 -28.45 0.27 20.44
N PRO A 460 -29.23 1.34 20.45
CA PRO A 460 -30.18 1.82 19.43
C PRO A 460 -29.45 2.36 18.18
N ILE A 461 -29.96 2.06 16.99
CA ILE A 461 -29.30 2.40 15.70
C ILE A 461 -29.10 3.93 15.52
N LYS A 462 -30.02 4.73 16.03
CA LYS A 462 -29.96 6.20 15.95
C LYS A 462 -28.87 6.83 16.81
N SER A 463 -28.37 6.14 17.82
CA SER A 463 -27.31 6.65 18.72
C SER A 463 -25.95 6.77 18.03
N ARG A 464 -25.77 6.20 16.84
CA ARG A 464 -24.49 6.11 16.12
C ARG A 464 -23.34 5.60 17.00
N GLY A 465 -23.68 4.77 17.99
CA GLY A 465 -22.74 4.19 18.94
C GLY A 465 -21.85 3.11 18.34
N MET A 466 -21.05 2.48 19.19
CA MET A 466 -20.26 1.31 18.82
C MET A 466 -21.16 0.11 18.55
N VAL A 467 -20.79 -0.71 17.56
CA VAL A 467 -21.47 -1.99 17.32
C VAL A 467 -21.49 -2.84 18.58
N ASN A 468 -22.69 -3.24 18.99
CA ASN A 468 -22.99 -3.97 20.22
C ASN A 468 -23.98 -5.13 19.97
N THR A 469 -24.42 -5.36 18.73
CA THR A 469 -25.43 -6.36 18.38
C THR A 469 -24.99 -7.15 17.15
N LEU A 470 -25.18 -8.47 17.24
CA LEU A 470 -25.04 -9.42 16.14
C LEU A 470 -26.41 -10.11 15.96
N ARG A 471 -26.86 -10.19 14.70
CA ARG A 471 -28.11 -10.87 14.33
C ARG A 471 -27.85 -11.76 13.11
N VAL A 472 -28.37 -12.98 13.13
CA VAL A 472 -28.47 -13.84 11.95
C VAL A 472 -29.81 -13.63 11.29
N SER A 473 -29.81 -13.49 9.97
CA SER A 473 -31.04 -13.41 9.14
C SER A 473 -30.97 -14.46 8.05
N THR A 474 -32.13 -14.98 7.65
CA THR A 474 -32.31 -15.74 6.39
C THR A 474 -32.90 -14.81 5.35
N ILE A 475 -32.46 -14.87 4.10
CA ILE A 475 -32.90 -14.03 2.98
C ILE A 475 -34.23 -14.58 2.40
#